data_d7ceab40fe060a09d948591c99498dcf
#
_entry.id   d7ceab40fe060a09d948591c99498dcf
#
_cell.length_a   1.000
_cell.length_b   1.000
_cell.length_c   1.000
_cell.angle_alpha   90.00
_cell.angle_beta   90.00
_cell.angle_gamma   90.00
#
_symmetry.space_group_name_H-M   'P 1'
#
loop_
_entity.id
_entity.type
_entity.pdbx_description
1 polymer ?
#
loop_
_entity_poly.entity_id
_entity_poly.type
_entity_poly.pdbx_seq_one_letter_code
_entity_poly.pdbx_strand_id
1 'polypeptide(L)'
;MSTTVQPAPVADVNTEILTTPRSWSFVDRTTGERVQYTCMAGCTINHESDMASPTAREDIWCWFWDEPLSLPVNENGTPEEFNVLSTVIKVEPWSPTIAERLPFAVIELVDDHFIDGLDPDGLETVINTLAARVDRMRETHRRLVEVRASYRKSLSEEVA
;
A
#
# COMPACT_ATOMS: atom_id res chain seq x y z
N MET A 1 30.85 -0.82 -22.35
CA MET A 1 30.05 0.42 -22.21
C MET A 1 29.12 0.19 -21.02
N SER A 2 29.45 0.82 -19.86
CA SER A 2 28.60 0.73 -18.66
C SER A 2 27.50 1.76 -18.78
N THR A 3 26.27 1.31 -18.90
CA THR A 3 25.08 2.17 -18.84
C THR A 3 24.76 2.39 -17.37
N THR A 4 25.10 3.54 -16.86
CA THR A 4 24.67 3.96 -15.51
C THR A 4 23.18 4.27 -15.61
N VAL A 5 22.35 3.38 -15.05
CA VAL A 5 20.92 3.64 -14.88
C VAL A 5 20.79 4.65 -13.73
N GLN A 6 20.49 5.88 -14.09
CA GLN A 6 20.16 6.93 -13.12
C GLN A 6 18.79 6.58 -12.53
N PRO A 7 18.62 6.52 -11.20
CA PRO A 7 17.30 6.33 -10.61
C PRO A 7 16.38 7.45 -11.09
N ALA A 8 15.16 7.09 -11.50
CA ALA A 8 14.15 8.07 -11.83
C ALA A 8 13.95 9.04 -10.65
N PRO A 9 13.77 10.34 -10.90
CA PRO A 9 13.45 11.26 -9.82
C PRO A 9 12.18 10.75 -9.15
N VAL A 10 12.24 10.61 -7.82
CA VAL A 10 11.05 10.41 -7.01
C VAL A 10 10.16 11.60 -7.34
N ALA A 11 8.99 11.35 -7.95
CA ALA A 11 8.02 12.40 -8.22
C ALA A 11 7.77 13.14 -6.92
N ASP A 12 7.84 14.47 -6.95
CA ASP A 12 7.49 15.30 -5.81
C ASP A 12 6.10 14.85 -5.35
N VAL A 13 6.03 14.32 -4.14
CA VAL A 13 4.78 13.94 -3.50
C VAL A 13 3.93 15.20 -3.50
N ASN A 14 2.89 15.17 -4.31
CA ASN A 14 2.04 16.31 -4.58
C ASN A 14 1.40 16.76 -3.26
N THR A 15 1.95 17.79 -2.64
CA THR A 15 1.57 18.32 -1.31
C THR A 15 0.16 18.93 -1.34
N GLU A 16 -0.49 18.99 -2.50
CA GLU A 16 -1.83 19.55 -2.68
C GLU A 16 -3.02 18.62 -2.35
N ILE A 17 -2.78 17.36 -2.00
CA ILE A 17 -3.85 16.37 -1.75
C ILE A 17 -4.44 16.44 -0.33
N LEU A 18 -3.99 17.36 0.51
CA LEU A 18 -4.68 17.63 1.77
C LEU A 18 -5.96 18.44 1.49
N THR A 19 -6.93 17.80 0.84
CA THR A 19 -8.28 18.37 0.69
C THR A 19 -8.83 18.70 2.08
N THR A 20 -9.54 19.82 2.18
CA THR A 20 -10.23 20.22 3.41
C THR A 20 -11.07 19.06 3.94
N PRO A 21 -10.95 18.69 5.23
CA PRO A 21 -11.76 17.64 5.81
C PRO A 21 -13.25 17.88 5.57
N ARG A 22 -13.96 16.86 5.13
CA ARG A 22 -15.42 16.94 4.86
C ARG A 22 -16.18 16.53 6.11
N SER A 23 -17.24 17.26 6.45
CA SER A 23 -18.17 16.88 7.52
C SER A 23 -19.43 16.26 6.93
N TRP A 24 -19.93 15.21 7.54
CA TRP A 24 -21.13 14.48 7.14
C TRP A 24 -21.84 13.93 8.39
N SER A 25 -23.04 13.41 8.23
CA SER A 25 -23.79 12.84 9.35
C SER A 25 -24.47 11.53 8.96
N PHE A 26 -24.60 10.64 9.92
CA PHE A 26 -25.29 9.37 9.78
C PHE A 26 -26.24 9.15 10.96
N VAL A 27 -27.15 8.18 10.85
CA VAL A 27 -27.97 7.70 11.94
C VAL A 27 -27.29 6.47 12.54
N ASP A 28 -26.92 6.56 13.80
CA ASP A 28 -26.37 5.41 14.55
C ASP A 28 -27.42 4.32 14.68
N ARG A 29 -27.16 3.17 14.08
CA ARG A 29 -28.08 2.01 14.10
C ARG A 29 -28.38 1.53 15.52
N THR A 30 -27.44 1.67 16.44
CA THR A 30 -27.56 1.18 17.83
C THR A 30 -28.40 2.11 18.70
N THR A 31 -28.24 3.44 18.55
CA THR A 31 -28.91 4.43 19.41
C THR A 31 -30.06 5.15 18.72
N GLY A 32 -30.13 5.13 17.39
CA GLY A 32 -31.06 5.93 16.60
C GLY A 32 -30.70 7.42 16.52
N GLU A 33 -29.62 7.84 17.13
CA GLU A 33 -29.17 9.24 17.15
C GLU A 33 -28.50 9.63 15.84
N ARG A 34 -28.67 10.91 15.45
CA ARG A 34 -27.89 11.49 14.36
C ARG A 34 -26.54 11.94 14.87
N VAL A 35 -25.49 11.36 14.33
CA VAL A 35 -24.09 11.65 14.69
C VAL A 35 -23.45 12.46 13.57
N GLN A 36 -22.76 13.54 13.92
CA GLN A 36 -21.94 14.30 12.99
C GLN A 36 -20.48 13.85 13.13
N TYR A 37 -19.80 13.72 12.00
CA TYR A 37 -18.39 13.33 11.93
C TYR A 37 -17.64 14.17 10.91
N THR A 38 -16.38 14.46 11.19
CA THR A 38 -15.47 15.12 10.25
C THR A 38 -14.37 14.14 9.86
N CYS A 39 -14.25 13.87 8.57
CA CYS A 39 -13.23 12.98 8.01
C CYS A 39 -11.81 13.46 8.32
N MET A 40 -10.85 12.55 8.28
CA MET A 40 -9.45 12.95 8.16
C MET A 40 -9.23 13.68 6.83
N ALA A 41 -8.21 14.54 6.77
CA ALA A 41 -7.80 15.19 5.54
C ALA A 41 -7.44 14.14 4.47
N GLY A 42 -7.85 14.37 3.23
CA GLY A 42 -7.58 13.45 2.13
C GLY A 42 -8.50 12.22 2.02
N CYS A 43 -9.47 12.05 2.92
CA CYS A 43 -10.40 10.92 2.84
C CYS A 43 -11.07 10.81 1.46
N THR A 44 -10.96 9.63 0.82
CA THR A 44 -11.49 9.36 -0.52
C THR A 44 -12.88 8.71 -0.51
N ILE A 45 -13.37 8.27 0.66
CA ILE A 45 -14.68 7.62 0.79
C ILE A 45 -15.82 8.62 0.56
N ASN A 46 -16.82 8.21 -0.21
CA ASN A 46 -18.08 8.96 -0.33
C ASN A 46 -19.06 8.54 0.76
N HIS A 47 -18.89 9.06 1.96
CA HIS A 47 -19.71 8.70 3.11
C HIS A 47 -21.20 9.04 2.97
N GLU A 48 -21.56 10.03 2.18
CA GLU A 48 -22.98 10.35 1.95
C GLU A 48 -23.70 9.21 1.23
N SER A 49 -23.03 8.55 0.31
CA SER A 49 -23.55 7.38 -0.38
C SER A 49 -23.57 6.14 0.53
N ASP A 50 -22.47 5.89 1.21
CA ASP A 50 -22.27 4.65 1.98
C ASP A 50 -23.13 4.62 3.24
N MET A 51 -23.44 5.80 3.82
CA MET A 51 -24.19 5.98 5.07
C MET A 51 -25.64 6.44 4.85
N ALA A 52 -26.21 6.17 3.69
CA ALA A 52 -27.62 6.46 3.41
C ALA A 52 -28.61 5.67 4.32
N SER A 53 -28.15 4.55 4.87
CA SER A 53 -28.88 3.75 5.85
C SER A 53 -28.29 3.89 7.25
N PRO A 54 -29.07 3.61 8.34
CA PRO A 54 -28.54 3.58 9.69
C PRO A 54 -27.37 2.60 9.81
N THR A 55 -26.21 3.08 10.30
CA THR A 55 -24.95 2.35 10.35
C THR A 55 -24.40 2.34 11.78
N ALA A 56 -23.82 1.25 12.21
CA ALA A 56 -23.15 1.20 13.51
C ALA A 56 -21.87 2.04 13.48
N ARG A 57 -21.52 2.69 14.60
CA ARG A 57 -20.33 3.58 14.67
C ARG A 57 -19.06 2.81 14.36
N GLU A 58 -18.96 1.58 14.83
CA GLU A 58 -17.83 0.68 14.62
C GLU A 58 -17.61 0.28 13.16
N ASP A 59 -18.64 0.44 12.32
CA ASP A 59 -18.57 0.16 10.88
C ASP A 59 -18.11 1.38 10.06
N ILE A 60 -17.71 2.47 10.71
CA ILE A 60 -17.31 3.71 10.06
C ILE A 60 -15.80 3.89 10.14
N TRP A 61 -15.20 4.03 8.98
CA TRP A 61 -13.78 4.34 8.83
C TRP A 61 -13.57 5.39 7.75
N CYS A 62 -12.44 6.09 7.80
CA CYS A 62 -11.94 6.91 6.70
C CYS A 62 -10.68 6.28 6.16
N TRP A 63 -10.46 6.40 4.86
CA TRP A 63 -9.18 6.05 4.26
C TRP A 63 -8.79 7.00 3.14
N PHE A 64 -7.49 7.01 2.89
CA PHE A 64 -6.86 7.62 1.74
C PHE A 64 -6.05 6.54 1.03
N TRP A 65 -6.39 6.28 -0.24
CA TRP A 65 -5.66 5.33 -1.08
C TRP A 65 -4.56 6.06 -1.85
N ASP A 66 -3.37 5.48 -1.84
CA ASP A 66 -2.31 5.83 -2.79
C ASP A 66 -2.53 5.10 -4.12
N GLU A 67 -1.81 5.51 -5.17
CA GLU A 67 -1.88 4.84 -6.47
C GLU A 67 -1.39 3.39 -6.34
N PRO A 68 -2.20 2.38 -6.74
CA PRO A 68 -1.79 0.99 -6.61
C PRO A 68 -0.63 0.67 -7.53
N LEU A 69 0.36 -0.08 -7.02
CA LEU A 69 1.41 -0.68 -7.82
C LEU A 69 0.94 -2.06 -8.28
N SER A 70 0.90 -2.28 -9.61
CA SER A 70 0.60 -3.58 -10.19
C SER A 70 1.88 -4.23 -10.73
N LEU A 71 2.06 -5.51 -10.44
CA LEU A 71 3.15 -6.32 -11.00
C LEU A 71 2.61 -7.63 -11.56
N PRO A 72 3.17 -8.12 -12.68
CA PRO A 72 2.82 -9.43 -13.21
C PRO A 72 3.37 -10.54 -12.30
N VAL A 73 2.49 -11.30 -11.69
CA VAL A 73 2.81 -12.49 -10.90
C VAL A 73 2.49 -13.71 -11.75
N ASN A 74 3.47 -14.59 -11.93
CA ASN A 74 3.27 -15.79 -12.71
C ASN A 74 2.78 -16.93 -11.82
N GLU A 75 1.50 -17.15 -11.83
CA GLU A 75 0.88 -18.32 -11.21
C GLU A 75 0.51 -19.33 -12.30
N ASN A 76 0.90 -20.59 -12.11
CA ASN A 76 0.61 -21.68 -13.04
C ASN A 76 1.03 -21.46 -14.53
N GLY A 77 2.05 -20.64 -14.76
CA GLY A 77 2.60 -20.39 -16.09
C GLY A 77 1.92 -19.28 -16.89
N THR A 78 0.92 -18.60 -16.31
CA THR A 78 0.27 -17.43 -16.92
C THR A 78 0.50 -16.22 -16.01
N PRO A 79 1.09 -15.12 -16.51
CA PRO A 79 1.20 -13.89 -15.73
C PRO A 79 -0.17 -13.27 -15.54
N GLU A 80 -0.50 -12.94 -14.28
CA GLU A 80 -1.66 -12.15 -13.91
C GLU A 80 -1.20 -10.87 -13.19
N GLU A 81 -1.91 -9.77 -13.40
CA GLU A 81 -1.59 -8.49 -12.73
C GLU A 81 -2.17 -8.50 -11.32
N PHE A 82 -1.30 -8.39 -10.33
CA PHE A 82 -1.65 -8.29 -8.91
C PHE A 82 -1.27 -6.93 -8.36
N ASN A 83 -2.13 -6.37 -7.53
CA ASN A 83 -1.77 -5.23 -6.71
C ASN A 83 -0.77 -5.68 -5.64
N VAL A 84 0.33 -4.96 -5.55
CA VAL A 84 1.40 -5.26 -4.59
C VAL A 84 1.85 -3.98 -3.91
N LEU A 85 2.14 -4.07 -2.63
CA LEU A 85 2.65 -2.96 -1.81
C LEU A 85 1.77 -1.70 -1.86
N SER A 86 0.46 -1.86 -2.13
CA SER A 86 -0.50 -0.76 -2.06
C SER A 86 -0.54 -0.21 -0.63
N THR A 87 -0.52 1.11 -0.49
CA THR A 87 -0.49 1.75 0.83
C THR A 87 -1.76 2.56 1.03
N VAL A 88 -2.35 2.41 2.21
CA VAL A 88 -3.56 3.12 2.63
C VAL A 88 -3.29 3.81 3.96
N ILE A 89 -3.74 5.06 4.12
CA ILE A 89 -3.88 5.67 5.44
C ILE A 89 -5.34 5.51 5.86
N LYS A 90 -5.55 4.87 7.00
CA LYS A 90 -6.86 4.54 7.56
C LYS A 90 -7.03 5.15 8.95
N VAL A 91 -8.26 5.46 9.33
CA VAL A 91 -8.65 5.76 10.70
C VAL A 91 -10.02 5.16 10.98
N GLU A 92 -10.16 4.56 12.17
CA GLU A 92 -11.42 4.01 12.69
C GLU A 92 -11.84 4.78 13.95
N PRO A 93 -12.60 5.87 13.81
CA PRO A 93 -12.83 6.82 14.91
C PRO A 93 -13.47 6.22 16.15
N TRP A 94 -14.23 5.14 15.98
CA TRP A 94 -14.96 4.45 17.04
C TRP A 94 -14.47 3.03 17.30
N SER A 95 -13.27 2.68 16.79
CA SER A 95 -12.67 1.38 17.09
C SER A 95 -12.55 1.15 18.62
N PRO A 96 -12.78 -0.06 19.11
CA PRO A 96 -12.46 -0.44 20.48
C PRO A 96 -10.94 -0.35 20.75
N THR A 97 -10.11 -0.50 19.73
CA THR A 97 -8.66 -0.36 19.78
C THR A 97 -8.26 1.11 19.72
N ILE A 98 -7.73 1.66 20.81
CA ILE A 98 -7.44 3.10 20.90
C ILE A 98 -6.43 3.57 19.82
N ALA A 99 -5.45 2.74 19.49
CA ALA A 99 -4.45 3.07 18.46
C ALA A 99 -5.08 3.33 17.08
N GLU A 100 -6.14 2.61 16.73
CA GLU A 100 -6.85 2.73 15.44
C GLU A 100 -7.73 3.98 15.33
N ARG A 101 -7.96 4.69 16.46
CA ARG A 101 -8.65 5.99 16.47
C ARG A 101 -7.76 7.14 15.99
N LEU A 102 -6.47 6.91 15.83
CA LEU A 102 -5.54 7.82 15.17
C LEU A 102 -5.23 7.26 13.77
N PRO A 103 -4.91 8.12 12.79
CA PRO A 103 -4.52 7.63 11.46
C PRO A 103 -3.32 6.68 11.54
N PHE A 104 -3.42 5.55 10.88
CA PHE A 104 -2.39 4.52 10.77
C PHE A 104 -2.26 4.06 9.32
N ALA A 105 -1.12 3.47 8.97
CA ALA A 105 -0.91 2.91 7.65
C ALA A 105 -1.25 1.42 7.61
N VAL A 106 -1.78 1.01 6.48
CA VAL A 106 -1.99 -0.38 6.09
C VAL A 106 -1.25 -0.61 4.79
N ILE A 107 -0.49 -1.68 4.70
CA ILE A 107 0.19 -2.09 3.47
C ILE A 107 -0.38 -3.41 3.01
N GLU A 108 -0.96 -3.42 1.83
CA GLU A 108 -1.31 -4.66 1.12
C GLU A 108 -0.04 -5.20 0.45
N LEU A 109 0.49 -6.31 0.96
CA LEU A 109 1.70 -6.92 0.43
C LEU A 109 1.48 -7.52 -0.94
N VAL A 110 0.42 -8.28 -1.08
CA VAL A 110 -0.12 -8.87 -2.30
C VAL A 110 -1.55 -9.28 -1.97
N ASP A 111 -2.47 -9.09 -2.90
CA ASP A 111 -3.87 -9.50 -2.85
C ASP A 111 -4.36 -10.04 -1.48
N ASP A 112 -5.15 -9.27 -0.75
CA ASP A 112 -5.74 -9.65 0.55
C ASP A 112 -4.76 -10.01 1.69
N HIS A 113 -3.44 -9.72 1.54
CA HIS A 113 -2.45 -9.93 2.59
C HIS A 113 -1.90 -8.60 3.08
N PHE A 114 -2.24 -8.24 4.31
CA PHE A 114 -1.99 -6.91 4.86
C PHE A 114 -0.98 -6.91 6.01
N ILE A 115 -0.20 -5.84 6.11
CA ILE A 115 0.43 -5.38 7.34
C ILE A 115 -0.42 -4.21 7.83
N ASP A 116 -1.10 -4.39 8.96
CA ASP A 116 -2.10 -3.46 9.48
C ASP A 116 -1.62 -2.76 10.75
N GLY A 117 -2.26 -1.65 11.10
CA GLY A 117 -2.05 -0.95 12.37
C GLY A 117 -0.68 -0.26 12.50
N LEU A 118 -0.04 0.09 11.38
CA LEU A 118 1.28 0.73 11.41
C LEU A 118 1.15 2.22 11.78
N ASP A 119 1.68 2.59 12.93
CA ASP A 119 1.97 3.98 13.25
C ASP A 119 3.15 4.51 12.41
N PRO A 120 3.51 5.79 12.46
CA PRO A 120 4.59 6.34 11.64
C PRO A 120 5.93 5.62 11.82
N ASP A 121 6.29 5.22 13.04
CA ASP A 121 7.55 4.52 13.33
C ASP A 121 7.52 3.08 12.82
N GLY A 122 6.39 2.40 12.94
CA GLY A 122 6.13 1.09 12.37
C GLY A 122 6.23 1.11 10.86
N LEU A 123 5.63 2.10 10.20
CA LEU A 123 5.71 2.29 8.75
C LEU A 123 7.16 2.54 8.31
N GLU A 124 7.93 3.39 9.01
CA GLU A 124 9.34 3.63 8.71
C GLU A 124 10.16 2.34 8.81
N THR A 125 9.88 1.51 9.82
CA THR A 125 10.54 0.20 9.97
C THR A 125 10.28 -0.72 8.78
N VAL A 126 9.05 -0.77 8.28
CA VAL A 126 8.70 -1.54 7.07
C VAL A 126 9.41 -0.99 5.85
N ILE A 127 9.40 0.33 5.65
CA ILE A 127 10.10 1.00 4.53
C ILE A 127 11.59 0.62 4.52
N ASN A 128 12.27 0.72 5.66
CA ASN A 128 13.68 0.38 5.78
C ASN A 128 13.96 -1.10 5.50
N THR A 129 13.06 -1.99 5.93
CA THR A 129 13.14 -3.43 5.66
C THR A 129 12.99 -3.72 4.17
N LEU A 130 12.02 -3.10 3.50
CA LEU A 130 11.82 -3.22 2.06
C LEU A 130 13.00 -2.65 1.27
N ALA A 131 13.52 -1.49 1.65
CA ALA A 131 14.71 -0.90 1.03
C ALA A 131 15.92 -1.84 1.08
N ALA A 132 16.19 -2.43 2.26
CA ALA A 132 17.24 -3.43 2.41
C ALA A 132 16.98 -4.68 1.55
N ARG A 133 15.72 -5.08 1.37
CA ARG A 133 15.36 -6.20 0.48
C ARG A 133 15.61 -5.86 -0.98
N VAL A 134 15.30 -4.65 -1.41
CA VAL A 134 15.58 -4.17 -2.78
C VAL A 134 17.08 -4.24 -3.07
N ASP A 135 17.95 -3.85 -2.14
CA ASP A 135 19.38 -3.93 -2.31
C ASP A 135 19.88 -5.39 -2.46
N ARG A 136 19.31 -6.32 -1.71
CA ARG A 136 19.58 -7.76 -1.88
C ARG A 136 19.10 -8.29 -3.24
N MET A 137 17.98 -7.80 -3.73
CA MET A 137 17.49 -8.17 -5.08
C MET A 137 18.43 -7.65 -6.17
N ARG A 138 18.98 -6.45 -6.04
CA ARG A 138 20.03 -5.92 -6.94
C ARG A 138 21.27 -6.79 -6.94
N GLU A 139 21.70 -7.28 -5.77
CA GLU A 139 22.81 -8.22 -5.67
C GLU A 139 22.51 -9.55 -6.36
N THR A 140 21.31 -10.09 -6.12
CA THR A 140 20.84 -11.31 -6.80
C THR A 140 20.82 -11.13 -8.32
N HIS A 141 20.41 -9.96 -8.81
CA HIS A 141 20.42 -9.65 -10.24
C HIS A 141 21.84 -9.69 -10.81
N ARG A 142 22.81 -9.03 -10.14
CA ARG A 142 24.23 -9.07 -10.56
C ARG A 142 24.72 -10.51 -10.65
N ARG A 143 24.49 -11.31 -9.60
CA ARG A 143 24.86 -12.73 -9.57
C ARG A 143 24.18 -13.53 -10.68
N LEU A 144 22.90 -13.27 -10.96
CA LEU A 144 22.19 -13.94 -12.06
C LEU A 144 22.83 -13.66 -13.41
N VAL A 145 23.26 -12.43 -13.67
CA VAL A 145 23.96 -12.06 -14.92
C VAL A 145 25.26 -12.88 -15.07
N GLU A 146 26.05 -12.99 -14.00
CA GLU A 146 27.31 -13.76 -14.01
C GLU A 146 27.07 -15.26 -14.21
N VAL A 147 26.12 -15.84 -13.47
CA VAL A 147 25.78 -17.26 -13.57
C VAL A 147 25.29 -17.59 -14.99
N ARG A 148 24.42 -16.75 -15.57
CA ARG A 148 23.94 -16.95 -16.92
C ARG A 148 25.04 -16.86 -17.97
N ALA A 149 26.00 -15.96 -17.80
CA ALA A 149 27.15 -15.86 -18.70
C ALA A 149 28.04 -17.11 -18.64
N SER A 150 28.35 -17.60 -17.43
CA SER A 150 29.12 -18.82 -17.22
C SER A 150 28.41 -20.04 -17.78
N TYR A 151 27.11 -20.17 -17.55
CA TYR A 151 26.31 -21.30 -18.05
C TYR A 151 26.24 -21.35 -19.57
N ARG A 152 26.06 -20.19 -20.23
CA ARG A 152 26.11 -20.12 -21.71
C ARG A 152 27.47 -20.54 -22.28
N LYS A 153 28.57 -20.18 -21.59
CA LYS A 153 29.92 -20.58 -22.02
C LYS A 153 30.10 -22.10 -21.93
N SER A 154 29.70 -22.74 -20.83
CA SER A 154 29.78 -24.21 -20.70
C SER A 154 28.98 -24.94 -21.77
N LEU A 155 27.77 -24.48 -22.09
CA LEU A 155 26.96 -25.08 -23.17
C LEU A 155 27.63 -24.96 -24.53
N SER A 156 28.36 -23.87 -24.81
CA SER A 156 29.05 -23.72 -26.08
C SER A 156 30.32 -24.60 -26.19
N GLU A 157 30.95 -24.93 -25.07
CA GLU A 157 32.10 -25.83 -25.00
C GLU A 157 31.74 -27.33 -25.13
N GLU A 158 30.52 -27.72 -24.71
CA GLU A 158 30.02 -29.11 -24.86
C GLU A 158 29.58 -29.46 -26.27
N VAL A 159 29.31 -28.48 -27.12
CA VAL A 159 28.83 -28.67 -28.51
C VAL A 159 29.98 -28.59 -29.54
N ALA A 160 31.17 -28.21 -29.13
CA ALA A 160 32.36 -28.07 -29.95
C ALA A 160 33.23 -29.30 -29.92
#